data_a500cefd178913d4c2995e47362e1cd2
#
_entry.id   a500cefd178913d4c2995e47362e1cd2
#
_cell.length_a   1.000
_cell.length_b   1.000
_cell.length_c   1.000
_cell.angle_alpha   90.00
_cell.angle_beta   90.00
_cell.angle_gamma   90.00
#
_symmetry.space_group_name_H-M   'P 1'
#
loop_
_entity.id
_entity.type
_entity.pdbx_description
1 polymer ?
#
loop_
_entity_poly.entity_id
_entity_poly.type
_entity_poly.pdbx_seq_one_letter_code
_entity_poly.pdbx_strand_id
1 'polypeptide(L)'
;VNEVKPQVFISASAIGWYGESGNRSVIESDRVGDDFLAAVCREWEGAADLVTDVRTLKIRTGLVLDPTGGALGKMLPLFRLGLGGKLGNGKQWWSWITLHDVIRAITFLLENKVSGPVNLTSPNPVTNQEFTSALARAMHRPALFPAPAIALKVALGGFSSEILGSKKVVPQVLTNAGFTWDYPHITNALTALIQE
;
A
#
# COMPACT_ATOMS: atom_id res chain seq x y z
N VAL A 1 26.38 -5.44 2.43
CA VAL A 1 26.25 -4.45 1.34
C VAL A 1 27.53 -3.65 1.19
N ASN A 2 28.08 -3.10 2.26
CA ASN A 2 29.29 -2.27 2.23
C ASN A 2 30.55 -3.01 1.75
N GLU A 3 30.64 -4.32 1.95
CA GLU A 3 31.75 -5.15 1.47
C GLU A 3 31.65 -5.48 -0.02
N VAL A 4 30.41 -5.76 -0.50
CA VAL A 4 30.17 -6.19 -1.90
C VAL A 4 30.01 -5.00 -2.84
N LYS A 5 29.56 -3.83 -2.34
CA LYS A 5 29.30 -2.58 -3.08
C LYS A 5 28.47 -2.81 -4.36
N PRO A 6 27.23 -3.29 -4.27
CA PRO A 6 26.36 -3.43 -5.43
C PRO A 6 26.07 -2.06 -6.06
N GLN A 7 25.66 -2.02 -7.32
CA GLN A 7 25.28 -0.76 -7.99
C GLN A 7 24.06 -0.10 -7.35
N VAL A 8 23.14 -0.90 -6.79
CA VAL A 8 21.94 -0.45 -6.12
C VAL A 8 21.60 -1.36 -4.95
N PHE A 9 21.13 -0.75 -3.86
CA PHE A 9 20.57 -1.43 -2.71
C PHE A 9 19.12 -0.96 -2.53
N ILE A 10 18.17 -1.91 -2.54
CA ILE A 10 16.77 -1.63 -2.29
C ILE A 10 16.40 -2.24 -0.94
N SER A 11 16.03 -1.39 0.00
CA SER A 11 15.52 -1.79 1.32
C SER A 11 14.00 -1.72 1.34
N ALA A 12 13.35 -2.76 1.85
CA ALA A 12 11.92 -2.73 2.11
C ALA A 12 11.60 -1.74 3.25
N SER A 13 10.49 -1.02 3.09
CA SER A 13 9.83 -0.20 4.08
C SER A 13 8.32 -0.28 3.84
N ALA A 14 7.53 0.53 4.52
CA ALA A 14 6.08 0.55 4.35
C ALA A 14 5.52 1.96 4.45
N ILE A 15 4.32 2.17 3.91
CA ILE A 15 3.58 3.43 4.11
C ILE A 15 3.17 3.66 5.57
N GLY A 16 3.39 2.68 6.44
CA GLY A 16 3.38 2.84 7.90
C GLY A 16 4.27 3.97 8.40
N TRP A 17 5.32 4.34 7.64
CA TRP A 17 6.17 5.52 7.88
C TRP A 17 5.37 6.77 8.24
N TYR A 18 4.25 7.01 7.57
CA TYR A 18 3.50 8.27 7.71
C TYR A 18 2.56 8.30 8.92
N GLY A 19 2.31 7.14 9.58
CA GLY A 19 1.29 7.06 10.62
C GLY A 19 -0.11 7.42 10.09
N GLU A 20 -0.95 7.93 10.96
CA GLU A 20 -2.31 8.36 10.61
C GLU A 20 -2.27 9.71 9.87
N SER A 21 -2.72 9.75 8.62
CA SER A 21 -2.75 10.99 7.82
C SER A 21 -4.13 11.63 7.68
N GLY A 22 -5.20 10.93 8.11
CA GLY A 22 -6.58 11.38 7.93
C GLY A 22 -6.91 11.60 6.45
N ASN A 23 -7.34 12.81 6.11
CA ASN A 23 -7.64 13.19 4.72
C ASN A 23 -6.45 13.89 4.02
N ARG A 24 -5.35 14.15 4.73
CA ARG A 24 -4.17 14.79 4.16
C ARG A 24 -3.42 13.83 3.25
N SER A 25 -3.16 14.24 2.02
CA SER A 25 -2.25 13.51 1.13
C SER A 25 -0.82 13.67 1.64
N VAL A 26 -0.06 12.56 1.66
CA VAL A 26 1.35 12.53 2.06
C VAL A 26 2.22 12.00 0.93
N ILE A 27 3.42 12.54 0.82
CA ILE A 27 4.42 12.21 -0.19
C ILE A 27 5.75 11.83 0.49
N GLU A 28 6.74 11.43 -0.27
CA GLU A 28 8.02 10.91 0.26
C GLU A 28 8.79 11.88 1.16
N SER A 29 8.64 13.18 0.95
CA SER A 29 9.26 14.24 1.78
C SER A 29 8.53 14.52 3.09
N ASP A 30 7.34 13.95 3.30
CA ASP A 30 6.60 14.14 4.55
C ASP A 30 7.27 13.42 5.72
N ARG A 31 7.06 13.99 6.92
CA ARG A 31 7.66 13.52 8.16
C ARG A 31 7.13 12.12 8.52
N VAL A 32 7.97 11.39 9.26
CA VAL A 32 7.57 10.14 9.93
C VAL A 32 6.45 10.43 10.93
N GLY A 33 5.51 9.49 11.02
CA GLY A 33 4.46 9.48 12.05
C GLY A 33 5.00 9.16 13.45
N ASP A 34 4.11 9.13 14.41
CA ASP A 34 4.42 8.93 15.84
C ASP A 34 3.86 7.60 16.41
N ASP A 35 3.23 6.78 15.57
CA ASP A 35 2.72 5.47 15.96
C ASP A 35 3.80 4.38 15.94
N PHE A 36 3.44 3.18 16.42
CA PHE A 36 4.35 2.04 16.51
C PHE A 36 4.94 1.65 15.15
N LEU A 37 4.13 1.61 14.10
CA LEU A 37 4.62 1.19 12.77
C LEU A 37 5.52 2.25 12.14
N ALA A 38 5.24 3.53 12.37
CA ALA A 38 6.13 4.61 11.95
C ALA A 38 7.50 4.50 12.64
N ALA A 39 7.52 4.14 13.93
CA ALA A 39 8.77 3.87 14.63
C ALA A 39 9.54 2.68 14.02
N VAL A 40 8.86 1.59 13.71
CA VAL A 40 9.48 0.42 13.04
C VAL A 40 10.05 0.81 11.67
N CYS A 41 9.28 1.53 10.85
CA CYS A 41 9.75 1.99 9.53
C CYS A 41 10.97 2.92 9.66
N ARG A 42 10.98 3.79 10.66
CA ARG A 42 12.12 4.68 10.93
C ARG A 42 13.40 3.89 11.26
N GLU A 43 13.30 2.86 12.10
CA GLU A 43 14.45 2.00 12.43
C GLU A 43 14.95 1.23 11.19
N TRP A 44 14.05 0.69 10.38
CA TRP A 44 14.42 0.01 9.13
C TRP A 44 15.11 0.94 8.13
N GLU A 45 14.54 2.13 7.91
CA GLU A 45 15.14 3.10 6.99
C GLU A 45 16.45 3.66 7.54
N GLY A 46 16.56 3.85 8.85
CA GLY A 46 17.80 4.23 9.52
C GLY A 46 18.91 3.18 9.36
N ALA A 47 18.56 1.89 9.45
CA ALA A 47 19.54 0.82 9.16
C ALA A 47 19.98 0.82 7.70
N ALA A 48 19.10 1.13 6.75
CA ALA A 48 19.45 1.26 5.34
C ALA A 48 20.36 2.48 5.06
N ASP A 49 20.22 3.55 5.85
CA ASP A 49 21.05 4.77 5.73
C ASP A 49 22.52 4.54 6.17
N LEU A 50 22.83 3.44 6.85
CA LEU A 50 24.21 3.03 7.16
C LEU A 50 24.97 2.51 5.94
N VAL A 51 24.29 2.25 4.83
CA VAL A 51 24.92 1.85 3.57
C VAL A 51 25.49 3.09 2.88
N THR A 52 26.81 3.11 2.72
CA THR A 52 27.56 4.22 2.08
C THR A 52 28.06 3.81 0.69
N ASP A 53 28.26 4.80 -0.19
CA ASP A 53 28.81 4.62 -1.54
C ASP A 53 28.02 3.68 -2.47
N VAL A 54 26.73 3.46 -2.15
CA VAL A 54 25.80 2.64 -2.94
C VAL A 54 24.51 3.42 -3.15
N ARG A 55 23.97 3.40 -4.34
CA ARG A 55 22.65 3.99 -4.61
C ARG A 55 21.59 3.22 -3.82
N THR A 56 21.05 3.86 -2.80
CA THR A 56 20.09 3.24 -1.87
C THR A 56 18.68 3.75 -2.13
N LEU A 57 17.73 2.83 -2.18
CA LEU A 57 16.28 3.06 -2.27
C LEU A 57 15.61 2.47 -1.03
N LYS A 58 14.64 3.19 -0.47
CA LYS A 58 13.79 2.73 0.64
C LYS A 58 12.35 2.70 0.14
N ILE A 59 11.86 1.50 -0.22
CA ILE A 59 10.55 1.34 -0.85
C ILE A 59 9.45 1.24 0.19
N ARG A 60 8.66 2.31 0.33
CA ARG A 60 7.50 2.40 1.23
C ARG A 60 6.28 1.80 0.53
N THR A 61 6.09 0.50 0.72
CA THR A 61 5.06 -0.26 0.03
C THR A 61 3.68 -0.03 0.66
N GLY A 62 2.69 0.24 -0.18
CA GLY A 62 1.28 0.32 0.19
C GLY A 62 0.59 -1.03 0.26
N LEU A 63 -0.74 -1.03 0.21
CA LEU A 63 -1.55 -2.24 0.18
C LEU A 63 -1.38 -2.95 -1.18
N VAL A 64 -0.61 -4.03 -1.20
CA VAL A 64 -0.42 -4.82 -2.43
C VAL A 64 -1.66 -5.66 -2.70
N LEU A 65 -2.20 -5.55 -3.90
CA LEU A 65 -3.36 -6.31 -4.37
C LEU A 65 -2.92 -7.49 -5.21
N ASP A 66 -3.23 -8.69 -4.70
CA ASP A 66 -3.02 -9.98 -5.36
C ASP A 66 -4.19 -10.90 -4.98
N PRO A 67 -4.88 -11.54 -5.95
CA PRO A 67 -6.00 -12.44 -5.66
C PRO A 67 -5.56 -13.74 -4.96
N THR A 68 -4.30 -14.13 -5.09
CA THR A 68 -3.75 -15.37 -4.50
C THR A 68 -3.26 -15.19 -3.08
N GLY A 69 -3.12 -13.94 -2.59
CA GLY A 69 -2.56 -13.67 -1.27
C GLY A 69 -2.93 -12.33 -0.67
N GLY A 70 -2.25 -12.00 0.43
CA GLY A 70 -2.40 -10.71 1.11
C GLY A 70 -3.83 -10.42 1.57
N ALA A 71 -4.16 -9.12 1.60
CA ALA A 71 -5.47 -8.66 2.04
C ALA A 71 -6.59 -9.03 1.05
N LEU A 72 -6.35 -8.86 -0.26
CA LEU A 72 -7.35 -9.16 -1.29
C LEU A 72 -7.71 -10.64 -1.25
N GLY A 73 -6.73 -11.55 -1.26
CA GLY A 73 -6.97 -12.99 -1.21
C GLY A 73 -7.81 -13.43 0.00
N LYS A 74 -7.65 -12.76 1.16
CA LYS A 74 -8.47 -13.01 2.36
C LYS A 74 -9.88 -12.43 2.25
N MET A 75 -10.10 -11.37 1.48
CA MET A 75 -11.41 -10.75 1.29
C MET A 75 -12.27 -11.51 0.27
N LEU A 76 -11.66 -12.07 -0.78
CA LEU A 76 -12.38 -12.71 -1.88
C LEU A 76 -13.37 -13.81 -1.44
N PRO A 77 -13.04 -14.75 -0.51
CA PRO A 77 -14.01 -15.75 -0.06
C PRO A 77 -15.26 -15.14 0.56
N LEU A 78 -15.10 -14.08 1.36
CA LEU A 78 -16.22 -13.39 2.00
C LEU A 78 -17.12 -12.71 0.95
N PHE A 79 -16.53 -12.06 -0.03
CA PHE A 79 -17.29 -11.43 -1.12
C PHE A 79 -17.99 -12.47 -2.01
N ARG A 80 -17.34 -13.62 -2.30
CA ARG A 80 -17.97 -14.73 -3.05
C ARG A 80 -19.25 -15.24 -2.36
N LEU A 81 -19.24 -15.28 -1.03
CA LEU A 81 -20.40 -15.69 -0.21
C LEU A 81 -21.43 -14.57 -0.02
N GLY A 82 -21.22 -13.36 -0.59
CA GLY A 82 -22.09 -12.20 -0.37
C GLY A 82 -21.98 -11.58 1.02
N LEU A 83 -20.97 -11.98 1.82
CA LEU A 83 -20.71 -11.49 3.18
C LEU A 83 -19.74 -10.30 3.21
N GLY A 84 -19.34 -9.79 2.05
CA GLY A 84 -18.45 -8.64 1.92
C GLY A 84 -19.09 -7.34 2.40
N GLY A 85 -18.27 -6.39 2.82
CA GLY A 85 -18.73 -5.07 3.22
C GLY A 85 -17.58 -4.16 3.64
N LYS A 86 -17.91 -2.89 3.88
CA LYS A 86 -16.95 -1.90 4.35
C LYS A 86 -16.48 -2.20 5.77
N LEU A 87 -15.26 -1.81 6.06
CA LEU A 87 -14.65 -1.96 7.38
C LEU A 87 -14.81 -0.67 8.18
N GLY A 88 -15.37 -0.77 9.38
CA GLY A 88 -15.69 0.39 10.20
C GLY A 88 -16.65 1.34 9.50
N ASN A 89 -16.32 2.64 9.46
CA ASN A 89 -17.12 3.66 8.77
C ASN A 89 -16.86 3.72 7.24
N GLY A 90 -15.78 3.07 6.77
CA GLY A 90 -15.39 3.04 5.37
C GLY A 90 -14.75 4.32 4.83
N LYS A 91 -14.53 5.33 5.68
CA LYS A 91 -13.96 6.64 5.26
C LYS A 91 -12.44 6.69 5.28
N GLN A 92 -11.79 5.69 5.87
CA GLN A 92 -10.33 5.61 5.91
C GLN A 92 -9.75 5.41 4.51
N TRP A 93 -8.67 6.13 4.21
CA TRP A 93 -7.95 6.05 2.95
C TRP A 93 -7.04 4.83 2.91
N TRP A 94 -7.09 4.13 1.79
CA TRP A 94 -6.22 3.02 1.45
C TRP A 94 -5.37 3.37 0.23
N SER A 95 -4.06 3.37 0.42
CA SER A 95 -3.09 3.53 -0.65
C SER A 95 -2.63 2.15 -1.08
N TRP A 96 -3.04 1.77 -2.26
CA TRP A 96 -2.93 0.43 -2.82
C TRP A 96 -2.05 0.42 -4.07
N ILE A 97 -1.60 -0.75 -4.48
CA ILE A 97 -0.91 -1.02 -5.74
C ILE A 97 -1.13 -2.48 -6.14
N THR A 98 -1.20 -2.82 -7.42
CA THR A 98 -1.22 -4.22 -7.86
C THR A 98 0.15 -4.86 -7.72
N LEU A 99 0.23 -6.18 -7.50
CA LEU A 99 1.52 -6.89 -7.50
C LEU A 99 2.24 -6.72 -8.84
N HIS A 100 1.50 -6.71 -9.95
CA HIS A 100 2.03 -6.41 -11.28
C HIS A 100 2.78 -5.07 -11.32
N ASP A 101 2.15 -3.98 -10.88
CA ASP A 101 2.78 -2.66 -10.87
C ASP A 101 3.90 -2.53 -9.82
N VAL A 102 3.88 -3.32 -8.73
CA VAL A 102 5.02 -3.42 -7.80
C VAL A 102 6.26 -3.94 -8.51
N ILE A 103 6.12 -5.03 -9.27
CA ILE A 103 7.23 -5.65 -10.00
C ILE A 103 7.77 -4.67 -11.04
N ARG A 104 6.88 -4.04 -11.82
CA ARG A 104 7.26 -3.04 -12.83
C ARG A 104 7.97 -1.84 -12.21
N ALA A 105 7.48 -1.33 -11.08
CA ALA A 105 8.08 -0.19 -10.39
C ALA A 105 9.47 -0.54 -9.84
N ILE A 106 9.67 -1.73 -9.26
CA ILE A 106 10.98 -2.17 -8.80
C ILE A 106 11.96 -2.31 -9.97
N THR A 107 11.53 -2.91 -11.10
CA THR A 107 12.35 -3.01 -12.31
C THR A 107 12.73 -1.60 -12.83
N PHE A 108 11.76 -0.69 -12.91
CA PHE A 108 11.99 0.70 -13.29
C PHE A 108 13.02 1.38 -12.36
N LEU A 109 12.91 1.19 -11.05
CA LEU A 109 13.83 1.77 -10.07
C LEU A 109 15.25 1.18 -10.18
N LEU A 110 15.40 -0.07 -10.59
CA LEU A 110 16.72 -0.68 -10.84
C LEU A 110 17.42 0.01 -12.03
N GLU A 111 16.68 0.31 -13.09
CA GLU A 111 17.19 0.85 -14.35
C GLU A 111 17.39 2.37 -14.34
N ASN A 112 16.71 3.09 -13.45
CA ASN A 112 16.69 4.55 -13.40
C ASN A 112 17.48 5.10 -12.20
N LYS A 113 18.00 6.32 -12.33
CA LYS A 113 18.84 6.98 -11.31
C LYS A 113 18.01 7.61 -10.17
N VAL A 114 17.03 6.88 -9.66
CA VAL A 114 16.26 7.30 -8.49
C VAL A 114 16.97 6.82 -7.23
N SER A 115 16.92 7.60 -6.15
CA SER A 115 17.48 7.25 -4.83
C SER A 115 16.62 7.79 -3.69
N GLY A 116 16.84 7.29 -2.48
CA GLY A 116 16.09 7.70 -1.29
C GLY A 116 14.75 6.99 -1.11
N PRO A 117 13.81 7.58 -0.36
CA PRO A 117 12.49 6.99 -0.13
C PRO A 117 11.61 7.06 -1.38
N VAL A 118 10.86 6.00 -1.64
CA VAL A 118 9.94 5.87 -2.78
C VAL A 118 8.65 5.22 -2.31
N ASN A 119 7.52 5.86 -2.52
CA ASN A 119 6.20 5.30 -2.27
C ASN A 119 5.82 4.32 -3.40
N LEU A 120 5.68 3.05 -3.09
CA LEU A 120 5.14 2.03 -3.98
C LEU A 120 3.62 1.95 -3.78
N THR A 121 2.91 2.90 -4.39
CA THR A 121 1.44 2.98 -4.38
C THR A 121 0.92 3.36 -5.76
N SER A 122 -0.37 3.09 -6.02
CA SER A 122 -1.08 3.71 -7.13
C SER A 122 -1.18 5.23 -6.92
N PRO A 123 -1.22 6.05 -8.00
CA PRO A 123 -1.38 7.50 -7.88
C PRO A 123 -2.77 7.92 -7.38
N ASN A 124 -3.73 7.00 -7.35
CA ASN A 124 -5.12 7.25 -6.95
C ASN A 124 -5.48 6.43 -5.71
N PRO A 125 -5.12 6.88 -4.50
CA PRO A 125 -5.62 6.27 -3.27
C PRO A 125 -7.14 6.39 -3.19
N VAL A 126 -7.79 5.42 -2.56
CA VAL A 126 -9.25 5.37 -2.44
C VAL A 126 -9.67 5.17 -0.99
N THR A 127 -10.90 5.53 -0.64
CA THR A 127 -11.48 5.15 0.65
C THR A 127 -11.79 3.65 0.69
N ASN A 128 -11.83 3.07 1.88
CA ASN A 128 -12.26 1.67 2.04
C ASN A 128 -13.65 1.42 1.46
N GLN A 129 -14.55 2.40 1.55
CA GLN A 129 -15.88 2.30 0.94
C GLN A 129 -15.82 2.23 -0.60
N GLU A 130 -14.98 3.05 -1.23
CA GLU A 130 -14.78 3.03 -2.70
C GLU A 130 -14.14 1.71 -3.14
N PHE A 131 -13.12 1.25 -2.40
CA PHE A 131 -12.50 -0.07 -2.62
C PHE A 131 -13.54 -1.20 -2.53
N THR A 132 -14.31 -1.23 -1.45
CA THR A 132 -15.38 -2.22 -1.22
C THR A 132 -16.41 -2.22 -2.35
N SER A 133 -16.81 -1.03 -2.78
CA SER A 133 -17.79 -0.88 -3.88
C SER A 133 -17.21 -1.33 -5.22
N ALA A 134 -15.93 -1.06 -5.49
CA ALA A 134 -15.26 -1.52 -6.70
C ALA A 134 -15.09 -3.04 -6.71
N LEU A 135 -14.71 -3.65 -5.57
CA LEU A 135 -14.59 -5.11 -5.43
C LEU A 135 -15.93 -5.81 -5.59
N ALA A 136 -16.98 -5.27 -4.97
CA ALA A 136 -18.34 -5.80 -5.10
C ALA A 136 -18.80 -5.82 -6.58
N ARG A 137 -18.53 -4.73 -7.32
CA ARG A 137 -18.84 -4.65 -8.75
C ARG A 137 -18.02 -5.66 -9.57
N ALA A 138 -16.72 -5.75 -9.35
CA ALA A 138 -15.84 -6.69 -10.06
C ALA A 138 -16.26 -8.14 -9.85
N MET A 139 -16.76 -8.48 -8.67
CA MET A 139 -17.23 -9.83 -8.33
C MET A 139 -18.70 -10.08 -8.66
N HIS A 140 -19.44 -9.09 -9.13
CA HIS A 140 -20.90 -9.16 -9.32
C HIS A 140 -21.64 -9.65 -8.06
N ARG A 141 -21.22 -9.18 -6.87
CA ARG A 141 -21.79 -9.54 -5.57
C ARG A 141 -22.10 -8.30 -4.75
N PRO A 142 -23.20 -8.30 -3.99
CA PRO A 142 -23.48 -7.19 -3.08
C PRO A 142 -22.46 -7.14 -1.92
N ALA A 143 -22.21 -5.94 -1.39
CA ALA A 143 -21.36 -5.71 -0.22
C ALA A 143 -22.20 -5.05 0.89
N LEU A 144 -23.11 -5.80 1.47
CA LEU A 144 -24.13 -5.30 2.39
C LEU A 144 -23.80 -5.47 3.88
N PHE A 145 -22.77 -6.24 4.20
CA PHE A 145 -22.45 -6.61 5.58
C PHE A 145 -21.22 -5.85 6.10
N PRO A 146 -21.36 -4.62 6.62
CA PRO A 146 -20.24 -3.88 7.17
C PRO A 146 -19.65 -4.60 8.38
N ALA A 147 -18.33 -4.68 8.46
CA ALA A 147 -17.66 -5.16 9.66
C ALA A 147 -17.48 -4.00 10.66
N PRO A 148 -18.17 -4.01 11.81
CA PRO A 148 -18.05 -2.95 12.79
C PRO A 148 -16.60 -2.82 13.31
N ALA A 149 -16.14 -1.59 13.54
CA ALA A 149 -14.78 -1.35 14.05
C ALA A 149 -14.50 -2.08 15.38
N ILE A 150 -15.51 -2.19 16.25
CA ILE A 150 -15.38 -2.92 17.53
C ILE A 150 -15.12 -4.40 17.28
N ALA A 151 -15.84 -5.05 16.35
CA ALA A 151 -15.63 -6.45 16.01
C ALA A 151 -14.21 -6.67 15.42
N LEU A 152 -13.73 -5.76 14.58
CA LEU A 152 -12.38 -5.80 14.02
C LEU A 152 -11.31 -5.65 15.12
N LYS A 153 -11.50 -4.73 16.07
CA LYS A 153 -10.58 -4.55 17.20
C LYS A 153 -10.49 -5.81 18.07
N VAL A 154 -11.62 -6.45 18.36
CA VAL A 154 -11.65 -7.70 19.16
C VAL A 154 -10.99 -8.86 18.39
N ALA A 155 -11.29 -9.00 17.09
CA ALA A 155 -10.79 -10.12 16.30
C ALA A 155 -9.30 -10.00 15.91
N LEU A 156 -8.82 -8.77 15.66
CA LEU A 156 -7.49 -8.50 15.11
C LEU A 156 -6.54 -7.82 16.09
N GLY A 157 -7.01 -7.45 17.28
CA GLY A 157 -6.18 -6.78 18.29
C GLY A 157 -5.50 -5.52 17.74
N GLY A 158 -4.21 -5.38 18.01
CA GLY A 158 -3.39 -4.24 17.55
C GLY A 158 -3.31 -4.08 16.02
N PHE A 159 -3.46 -5.17 15.26
CA PHE A 159 -3.44 -5.11 13.78
C PHE A 159 -4.67 -4.39 13.21
N SER A 160 -5.74 -4.24 13.99
CA SER A 160 -6.93 -3.48 13.58
C SER A 160 -6.63 -2.01 13.27
N SER A 161 -5.61 -1.41 13.89
CA SER A 161 -5.18 -0.03 13.62
C SER A 161 -4.70 0.15 12.19
N GLU A 162 -4.06 -0.86 11.59
CA GLU A 162 -3.63 -0.81 10.20
C GLU A 162 -4.79 -0.84 9.21
N ILE A 163 -5.79 -1.65 9.49
CA ILE A 163 -6.96 -1.82 8.62
C ILE A 163 -7.92 -0.63 8.74
N LEU A 164 -8.04 -0.07 9.95
CA LEU A 164 -8.92 1.07 10.24
C LEU A 164 -8.21 2.42 10.08
N GLY A 165 -6.87 2.42 10.02
CA GLY A 165 -6.05 3.61 9.84
C GLY A 165 -6.24 4.23 8.46
N SER A 166 -6.02 5.54 8.36
CA SER A 166 -6.22 6.33 7.15
C SER A 166 -4.87 6.84 6.66
N LYS A 167 -4.40 6.30 5.52
CA LYS A 167 -3.13 6.68 4.93
C LYS A 167 -3.34 7.04 3.45
N LYS A 168 -3.41 8.35 3.17
CA LYS A 168 -3.59 8.87 1.81
C LYS A 168 -2.24 9.20 1.19
N VAL A 169 -1.52 8.17 0.75
CA VAL A 169 -0.15 8.27 0.25
C VAL A 169 -0.15 8.41 -1.27
N VAL A 170 0.66 9.34 -1.78
CA VAL A 170 0.83 9.62 -3.22
C VAL A 170 2.29 9.32 -3.62
N PRO A 171 2.53 8.61 -4.75
CA PRO A 171 3.87 8.24 -5.22
C PRO A 171 4.51 9.37 -6.03
N GLN A 172 4.88 10.48 -5.36
CA GLN A 172 5.38 11.66 -6.04
C GLN A 172 6.72 11.41 -6.75
N VAL A 173 7.62 10.63 -6.14
CA VAL A 173 8.93 10.30 -6.71
C VAL A 173 8.78 9.48 -7.99
N LEU A 174 7.96 8.43 -8.01
CA LEU A 174 7.69 7.63 -9.20
C LEU A 174 7.05 8.46 -10.30
N THR A 175 6.08 9.33 -9.96
CA THR A 175 5.42 10.23 -10.91
C THR A 175 6.42 11.19 -11.55
N ASN A 176 7.27 11.82 -10.75
CA ASN A 176 8.29 12.76 -11.24
C ASN A 176 9.37 12.06 -12.08
N ALA A 177 9.66 10.79 -11.79
CA ALA A 177 10.60 9.97 -12.56
C ALA A 177 10.02 9.47 -13.90
N GLY A 178 8.73 9.67 -14.15
CA GLY A 178 8.06 9.26 -15.39
C GLY A 178 7.58 7.81 -15.40
N PHE A 179 7.44 7.17 -14.23
CA PHE A 179 6.84 5.85 -14.14
C PHE A 179 5.36 5.90 -14.52
N THR A 180 4.90 4.92 -15.29
CA THR A 180 3.50 4.77 -15.71
C THR A 180 2.93 3.47 -15.16
N TRP A 181 1.79 3.57 -14.47
CA TRP A 181 1.06 2.43 -13.93
C TRP A 181 0.18 1.80 -15.00
N ASP A 182 0.14 0.48 -15.10
CA ASP A 182 -0.81 -0.23 -15.93
C ASP A 182 -2.21 -0.19 -15.31
N TYR A 183 -2.27 -0.19 -13.96
CA TYR A 183 -3.50 -0.14 -13.20
C TYR A 183 -3.57 1.09 -12.27
N PRO A 184 -3.72 2.32 -12.81
CA PRO A 184 -3.75 3.52 -11.96
C PRO A 184 -5.09 3.70 -11.21
N HIS A 185 -6.16 3.03 -11.61
CA HIS A 185 -7.50 3.15 -11.03
C HIS A 185 -8.01 1.83 -10.45
N ILE A 186 -8.54 1.87 -9.22
CA ILE A 186 -8.96 0.69 -8.45
C ILE A 186 -10.01 -0.16 -9.19
N THR A 187 -10.92 0.45 -9.92
CA THR A 187 -11.97 -0.28 -10.65
C THR A 187 -11.36 -1.18 -11.72
N ASN A 188 -10.44 -0.65 -12.53
CA ASN A 188 -9.77 -1.41 -13.59
C ASN A 188 -8.86 -2.48 -13.00
N ALA A 189 -8.11 -2.14 -11.94
CA ALA A 189 -7.25 -3.08 -11.23
C ALA A 189 -8.03 -4.30 -10.70
N LEU A 190 -9.11 -4.06 -9.96
CA LEU A 190 -9.90 -5.14 -9.38
C LEU A 190 -10.64 -5.95 -10.44
N THR A 191 -11.11 -5.32 -11.53
CA THR A 191 -11.72 -6.05 -12.65
C THR A 191 -10.72 -7.00 -13.30
N ALA A 192 -9.51 -6.57 -13.60
CA ALA A 192 -8.47 -7.43 -14.16
C ALA A 192 -8.11 -8.58 -13.21
N LEU A 193 -7.82 -8.27 -11.93
CA LEU A 193 -7.40 -9.26 -10.93
C LEU A 193 -8.46 -10.32 -10.59
N ILE A 194 -9.74 -10.06 -10.86
CA ILE A 194 -10.84 -11.00 -10.57
C ILE A 194 -11.21 -11.85 -11.79
N GLN A 195 -10.89 -11.38 -13.00
CA GLN A 195 -11.19 -12.09 -14.25
C GLN A 195 -10.06 -13.05 -14.69
N GLU A 196 -8.85 -12.91 -14.13
CA GLU A 196 -7.76 -13.86 -14.26
C GLU A 196 -7.99 -15.12 -13.40
#